data_863812c48641cbb2ef7e0b3839183886
#
_entry.id   863812c48641cbb2ef7e0b3839183886
#
_cell.length_a   1.000
_cell.length_b   1.000
_cell.length_c   1.000
_cell.angle_alpha   90.00
_cell.angle_beta   90.00
_cell.angle_gamma   90.00
#
_symmetry.space_group_name_H-M   'P 1'
#
loop_
_entity.id
_entity.type
_entity.pdbx_description
1 polymer ?
#
loop_
_entity_poly.entity_id
_entity_poly.type
_entity_poly.pdbx_seq_one_letter_code
_entity_poly.pdbx_strand_id
1 'polypeptide(L)'
;MALPEFSMRQLLEAGVHFGHQTHRWNPKMAPYIFGARSGIHIMDLSQTVPLLHTALKEVREIAAKGGRVLFVGTKRAASDPVATAAKRCAQYYVNHRWLGGMLTNWQTVTKSIARLKELEALLGDQGADAETGLTKKENLKLDREMQKLEKALGGIKDMGGKPDLMFVIDTNKENIAIKEARRLGIPVVAILDTNCDPAAADMPIPGNDDAARAIQLYCELMADAVLDGMTEAQASLGQDIGASEHIEEVMLQTPVAAAAPEPAPAAEKPAPTPEPAPAVEKPAPAAKKTKPAAKKKAAPAADAKEESEYLRVTREYDADVDPEVVLKIQKHLGASLSNRDSKYVACSDETELGTIVKGFMKKKMGIDDKEAAMEKVKAVCLTMKPTRMKNRVTFYYLLAKAEGKLGEF
;
A
#
# COMPACT_ATOMS: atom_id res chain seq x y z
N MET A 1 -32.43 -9.02 -13.41
CA MET A 1 -32.48 -9.22 -11.95
C MET A 1 -32.43 -7.88 -11.24
N ALA A 2 -32.94 -7.78 -10.04
CA ALA A 2 -32.99 -6.50 -9.31
C ALA A 2 -31.64 -6.22 -8.63
N LEU A 3 -31.27 -4.95 -8.55
CA LEU A 3 -30.12 -4.52 -7.73
C LEU A 3 -30.25 -5.07 -6.30
N PRO A 4 -29.13 -5.33 -5.60
CA PRO A 4 -29.20 -5.80 -4.23
C PRO A 4 -30.01 -4.85 -3.35
N GLU A 5 -31.05 -5.42 -2.71
CA GLU A 5 -31.95 -4.66 -1.86
C GLU A 5 -31.31 -4.46 -0.48
N PHE A 6 -31.32 -3.24 0.00
CA PHE A 6 -30.90 -2.90 1.34
C PHE A 6 -31.85 -1.86 1.96
N SER A 7 -32.04 -1.92 3.25
CA SER A 7 -32.90 -1.00 3.99
C SER A 7 -32.09 0.00 4.81
N MET A 8 -32.66 1.18 5.04
CA MET A 8 -32.07 2.17 5.96
C MET A 8 -31.89 1.58 7.38
N ARG A 9 -32.74 0.63 7.79
CA ARG A 9 -32.62 -0.07 9.06
C ARG A 9 -31.35 -0.92 9.13
N GLN A 10 -31.01 -1.65 8.07
CA GLN A 10 -29.77 -2.42 7.99
C GLN A 10 -28.53 -1.53 8.07
N LEU A 11 -28.54 -0.38 7.38
CA LEU A 11 -27.46 0.60 7.46
C LEU A 11 -27.29 1.14 8.90
N LEU A 12 -28.40 1.36 9.59
CA LEU A 12 -28.41 1.86 10.95
C LEU A 12 -27.90 0.81 11.95
N GLU A 13 -28.33 -0.45 11.81
CA GLU A 13 -27.87 -1.59 12.62
C GLU A 13 -26.38 -1.94 12.39
N ALA A 14 -25.90 -1.76 11.17
CA ALA A 14 -24.48 -1.89 10.84
C ALA A 14 -23.62 -0.73 11.37
N GLY A 15 -24.24 0.38 11.79
CA GLY A 15 -23.54 1.54 12.34
C GLY A 15 -22.92 2.45 11.26
N VAL A 16 -23.48 2.47 10.06
CA VAL A 16 -23.07 3.32 8.92
C VAL A 16 -23.14 4.81 9.26
N HIS A 17 -24.09 5.21 10.08
CA HIS A 17 -24.34 6.60 10.47
C HIS A 17 -23.32 7.21 11.42
N PHE A 18 -22.44 6.41 12.06
CA PHE A 18 -21.42 6.93 12.94
C PHE A 18 -20.22 7.44 12.12
N GLY A 19 -19.81 8.66 12.41
CA GLY A 19 -18.59 9.25 11.89
C GLY A 19 -17.49 9.37 12.95
N HIS A 20 -16.51 10.16 12.64
CA HIS A 20 -15.40 10.46 13.54
C HIS A 20 -15.76 11.52 14.59
N GLN A 21 -14.86 11.69 15.57
CA GLN A 21 -14.96 12.72 16.60
C GLN A 21 -14.99 14.13 15.97
N THR A 22 -15.77 15.03 16.55
CA THR A 22 -16.03 16.38 16.00
C THR A 22 -14.79 17.19 15.69
N HIS A 23 -13.68 16.99 16.41
CA HIS A 23 -12.43 17.72 16.14
C HIS A 23 -11.62 17.19 14.94
N ARG A 24 -12.00 16.03 14.36
CA ARG A 24 -11.27 15.39 13.24
C ARG A 24 -11.99 15.51 11.90
N TRP A 25 -13.05 16.27 11.82
CA TRP A 25 -13.87 16.35 10.62
C TRP A 25 -13.25 17.21 9.52
N ASN A 26 -13.70 16.97 8.29
CA ASN A 26 -13.39 17.83 7.16
C ASN A 26 -14.60 18.76 6.90
N PRO A 27 -14.42 20.10 6.84
CA PRO A 27 -15.51 21.04 6.55
C PRO A 27 -16.27 20.74 5.23
N LYS A 28 -15.62 20.15 4.25
CA LYS A 28 -16.26 19.77 2.98
C LYS A 28 -17.32 18.66 3.14
N MET A 29 -17.27 17.91 4.25
CA MET A 29 -18.28 16.90 4.58
C MET A 29 -19.52 17.49 5.26
N ALA A 30 -19.56 18.78 5.54
CA ALA A 30 -20.72 19.45 6.18
C ALA A 30 -22.07 19.10 5.57
N PRO A 31 -22.25 19.01 4.21
CA PRO A 31 -23.52 18.66 3.60
C PRO A 31 -24.02 17.25 3.96
N TYR A 32 -23.12 16.32 4.27
CA TYR A 32 -23.43 14.91 4.55
C TYR A 32 -23.58 14.61 6.05
N ILE A 33 -23.38 15.61 6.91
CA ILE A 33 -23.46 15.46 8.36
C ILE A 33 -24.82 15.94 8.84
N PHE A 34 -25.57 15.01 9.47
CA PHE A 34 -26.86 15.31 10.10
C PHE A 34 -26.70 16.15 11.38
N GLY A 35 -25.66 15.87 12.17
CA GLY A 35 -25.41 16.53 13.43
C GLY A 35 -24.27 15.89 14.22
N ALA A 36 -24.19 16.26 15.50
CA ALA A 36 -23.20 15.67 16.42
C ALA A 36 -23.91 15.22 17.72
N ARG A 37 -23.54 14.04 18.23
CA ARG A 37 -24.02 13.49 19.50
C ARG A 37 -22.84 12.90 20.28
N SER A 38 -22.73 13.27 21.54
CA SER A 38 -21.62 12.78 22.42
C SER A 38 -20.22 13.00 21.84
N GLY A 39 -20.00 14.11 21.12
CA GLY A 39 -18.69 14.43 20.51
C GLY A 39 -18.36 13.65 19.24
N ILE A 40 -19.32 12.91 18.67
CA ILE A 40 -19.19 12.14 17.41
C ILE A 40 -20.15 12.72 16.40
N HIS A 41 -19.72 12.89 15.15
CA HIS A 41 -20.59 13.27 14.05
C HIS A 41 -21.51 12.13 13.64
N ILE A 42 -22.73 12.46 13.29
CA ILE A 42 -23.74 11.52 12.75
C ILE A 42 -23.94 11.87 11.27
N MET A 43 -23.79 10.88 10.40
CA MET A 43 -24.00 11.04 8.97
C MET A 43 -25.47 10.93 8.59
N ASP A 44 -25.86 11.65 7.57
CA ASP A 44 -27.21 11.66 7.04
C ASP A 44 -27.44 10.47 6.09
N LEU A 45 -28.10 9.43 6.60
CA LEU A 45 -28.43 8.24 5.82
C LEU A 45 -29.41 8.51 4.68
N SER A 46 -30.19 9.60 4.76
CA SER A 46 -31.12 9.99 3.68
C SER A 46 -30.37 10.33 2.39
N GLN A 47 -29.12 10.80 2.50
CA GLN A 47 -28.24 11.06 1.38
C GLN A 47 -27.38 9.83 1.03
N THR A 48 -26.99 9.03 2.02
CA THR A 48 -26.20 7.81 1.80
C THR A 48 -26.94 6.79 0.95
N VAL A 49 -28.24 6.56 1.20
CA VAL A 49 -29.05 5.57 0.48
C VAL A 49 -29.07 5.83 -1.04
N PRO A 50 -29.46 7.01 -1.56
CA PRO A 50 -29.47 7.24 -3.00
C PRO A 50 -28.09 7.22 -3.64
N LEU A 51 -27.04 7.70 -2.96
CA LEU A 51 -25.68 7.67 -3.46
C LEU A 51 -25.15 6.23 -3.55
N LEU A 52 -25.42 5.41 -2.54
CA LEU A 52 -25.10 3.99 -2.57
C LEU A 52 -25.81 3.25 -3.70
N HIS A 53 -27.11 3.50 -3.90
CA HIS A 53 -27.85 2.94 -5.03
C HIS A 53 -27.27 3.32 -6.39
N THR A 54 -26.87 4.57 -6.56
CA THR A 54 -26.22 5.04 -7.79
C THR A 54 -24.89 4.33 -8.00
N ALA A 55 -24.08 4.18 -6.96
CA ALA A 55 -22.80 3.48 -7.03
C ALA A 55 -22.97 1.98 -7.36
N LEU A 56 -23.95 1.30 -6.75
CA LEU A 56 -24.27 -0.10 -7.05
C LEU A 56 -24.71 -0.30 -8.49
N LYS A 57 -25.48 0.63 -9.04
CA LYS A 57 -25.90 0.60 -10.43
C LYS A 57 -24.71 0.70 -11.39
N GLU A 58 -23.82 1.65 -11.17
CA GLU A 58 -22.60 1.80 -11.99
C GLU A 58 -21.70 0.57 -11.90
N VAL A 59 -21.50 0.01 -10.71
CA VAL A 59 -20.73 -1.22 -10.51
C VAL A 59 -21.33 -2.37 -11.30
N ARG A 60 -22.66 -2.55 -11.24
CA ARG A 60 -23.40 -3.55 -12.01
C ARG A 60 -23.22 -3.36 -13.52
N GLU A 61 -23.38 -2.13 -14.03
CA GLU A 61 -23.22 -1.83 -15.45
C GLU A 61 -21.83 -2.13 -15.97
N ILE A 62 -20.79 -1.83 -15.18
CA ILE A 62 -19.40 -2.14 -15.53
C ILE A 62 -19.18 -3.65 -15.52
N ALA A 63 -19.68 -4.37 -14.51
CA ALA A 63 -19.60 -5.81 -14.44
C ALA A 63 -20.36 -6.50 -15.58
N ALA A 64 -21.52 -5.98 -15.98
CA ALA A 64 -22.30 -6.48 -17.13
C ALA A 64 -21.55 -6.35 -18.47
N LYS A 65 -20.66 -5.37 -18.58
CA LYS A 65 -19.75 -5.21 -19.73
C LYS A 65 -18.49 -6.07 -19.66
N GLY A 66 -18.37 -6.94 -18.65
CA GLY A 66 -17.16 -7.75 -18.40
C GLY A 66 -16.00 -6.94 -17.83
N GLY A 67 -16.27 -5.77 -17.27
CA GLY A 67 -15.27 -4.89 -16.67
C GLY A 67 -14.71 -5.46 -15.35
N ARG A 68 -13.48 -5.08 -15.03
CA ARG A 68 -12.74 -5.51 -13.85
C ARG A 68 -12.91 -4.50 -12.73
N VAL A 69 -13.34 -4.98 -11.57
CA VAL A 69 -13.52 -4.17 -10.36
C VAL A 69 -12.38 -4.47 -9.38
N LEU A 70 -11.70 -3.43 -8.91
CA LEU A 70 -10.65 -3.53 -7.92
C LEU A 70 -11.13 -3.05 -6.55
N PHE A 71 -11.20 -3.95 -5.58
CA PHE A 71 -11.53 -3.65 -4.20
C PHE A 71 -10.28 -3.23 -3.42
N VAL A 72 -10.29 -2.06 -2.79
CA VAL A 72 -9.14 -1.51 -2.07
C VAL A 72 -9.54 -1.15 -0.64
N GLY A 73 -8.84 -1.76 0.32
CA GLY A 73 -9.06 -1.47 1.73
C GLY A 73 -7.93 -2.04 2.58
N THR A 74 -6.91 -1.21 2.87
CA THR A 74 -5.75 -1.64 3.66
C THR A 74 -5.93 -1.41 5.16
N LYS A 75 -7.08 -0.89 5.59
CA LYS A 75 -7.45 -0.74 7.00
C LYS A 75 -7.62 -2.13 7.62
N ARG A 76 -7.17 -2.33 8.87
CA ARG A 76 -7.24 -3.64 9.53
C ARG A 76 -8.67 -4.21 9.57
N ALA A 77 -9.66 -3.33 9.81
CA ALA A 77 -11.07 -3.73 9.82
C ALA A 77 -11.60 -4.09 8.43
N ALA A 78 -11.00 -3.57 7.34
CA ALA A 78 -11.42 -3.78 5.95
C ALA A 78 -10.69 -4.95 5.26
N SER A 79 -9.52 -5.35 5.76
CA SER A 79 -8.63 -6.33 5.11
C SER A 79 -9.32 -7.65 4.75
N ASP A 80 -10.01 -8.26 5.71
CA ASP A 80 -10.65 -9.56 5.52
C ASP A 80 -11.99 -9.44 4.77
N PRO A 81 -12.90 -8.48 5.08
CA PRO A 81 -14.13 -8.28 4.33
C PRO A 81 -13.89 -8.00 2.84
N VAL A 82 -12.92 -7.14 2.50
CA VAL A 82 -12.53 -6.81 1.13
C VAL A 82 -12.06 -8.05 0.36
N ALA A 83 -11.16 -8.85 0.96
CA ALA A 83 -10.66 -10.05 0.32
C ALA A 83 -11.77 -11.11 0.12
N THR A 84 -12.64 -11.28 1.10
CA THR A 84 -13.75 -12.24 1.05
C THR A 84 -14.76 -11.86 -0.03
N ALA A 85 -15.18 -10.59 -0.07
CA ALA A 85 -16.13 -10.08 -1.05
C ALA A 85 -15.58 -10.18 -2.48
N ALA A 86 -14.34 -9.74 -2.71
CA ALA A 86 -13.71 -9.80 -4.02
C ALA A 86 -13.54 -11.24 -4.53
N LYS A 87 -13.16 -12.17 -3.66
CA LYS A 87 -13.07 -13.61 -4.02
C LYS A 87 -14.45 -14.19 -4.36
N ARG A 88 -15.51 -13.80 -3.63
CA ARG A 88 -16.89 -14.25 -3.86
C ARG A 88 -17.39 -13.88 -5.26
N CYS A 89 -17.04 -12.71 -5.76
CA CYS A 89 -17.44 -12.23 -7.07
C CYS A 89 -16.33 -12.35 -8.14
N ALA A 90 -15.29 -13.16 -7.89
CA ALA A 90 -14.16 -13.40 -8.80
C ALA A 90 -13.51 -12.09 -9.31
N GLN A 91 -13.43 -11.08 -8.44
CA GLN A 91 -12.81 -9.80 -8.72
C GLN A 91 -11.49 -9.63 -7.95
N TYR A 92 -10.82 -8.51 -8.17
CA TYR A 92 -9.47 -8.26 -7.70
C TYR A 92 -9.48 -7.42 -6.42
N TYR A 93 -8.45 -7.56 -5.58
CA TYR A 93 -8.38 -6.82 -4.34
C TYR A 93 -6.96 -6.47 -3.89
N VAL A 94 -6.85 -5.38 -3.11
CA VAL A 94 -5.66 -5.00 -2.36
C VAL A 94 -6.07 -4.72 -0.93
N ASN A 95 -5.68 -5.61 -0.01
CA ASN A 95 -6.16 -5.60 1.38
C ASN A 95 -5.06 -5.39 2.43
N HIS A 96 -3.78 -5.31 2.06
CA HIS A 96 -2.70 -5.11 3.02
C HIS A 96 -2.02 -3.76 2.87
N ARG A 97 -1.36 -3.50 1.76
CA ARG A 97 -0.65 -2.26 1.54
C ARG A 97 -0.65 -1.90 0.06
N TRP A 98 -1.08 -0.68 -0.24
CA TRP A 98 -0.92 -0.14 -1.57
C TRP A 98 0.54 0.19 -1.84
N LEU A 99 1.13 -0.39 -2.87
CA LEU A 99 2.47 -0.05 -3.33
C LEU A 99 2.38 1.13 -4.29
N GLY A 100 3.17 2.19 -4.03
CA GLY A 100 3.20 3.34 -4.95
C GLY A 100 3.58 2.92 -6.36
N GLY A 101 2.79 3.34 -7.35
CA GLY A 101 2.97 2.94 -8.74
C GLY A 101 2.26 1.62 -9.11
N MET A 102 1.38 1.08 -8.25
CA MET A 102 0.72 -0.21 -8.49
C MET A 102 -0.08 -0.23 -9.80
N LEU A 103 -0.74 0.86 -10.15
CA LEU A 103 -1.47 0.99 -11.42
C LEU A 103 -0.67 1.79 -12.45
N THR A 104 -0.02 2.87 -12.05
CA THR A 104 0.72 3.77 -12.95
C THR A 104 2.02 3.17 -13.46
N ASN A 105 2.63 2.24 -12.74
CA ASN A 105 3.84 1.50 -13.15
C ASN A 105 3.57 0.00 -13.24
N TRP A 106 2.49 -0.37 -13.94
CA TRP A 106 2.03 -1.75 -14.09
C TRP A 106 3.10 -2.71 -14.62
N GLN A 107 3.96 -2.24 -15.54
CA GLN A 107 5.05 -3.06 -16.08
C GLN A 107 6.02 -3.58 -15.01
N THR A 108 6.34 -2.76 -14.02
CA THR A 108 7.19 -3.18 -12.89
C THR A 108 6.45 -4.12 -11.96
N VAL A 109 5.16 -3.86 -11.72
CA VAL A 109 4.31 -4.72 -10.89
C VAL A 109 4.15 -6.10 -11.53
N THR A 110 3.97 -6.18 -12.86
CA THR A 110 3.89 -7.43 -13.60
C THR A 110 5.16 -8.29 -13.42
N LYS A 111 6.34 -7.68 -13.39
CA LYS A 111 7.60 -8.41 -13.10
C LYS A 111 7.60 -9.01 -11.69
N SER A 112 7.07 -8.28 -10.71
CA SER A 112 6.95 -8.77 -9.34
C SER A 112 5.89 -9.88 -9.21
N ILE A 113 4.80 -9.79 -9.99
CA ILE A 113 3.78 -10.85 -10.10
C ILE A 113 4.38 -12.11 -10.77
N ALA A 114 5.16 -11.95 -11.84
CA ALA A 114 5.86 -13.06 -12.47
C ALA A 114 6.78 -13.76 -11.47
N ARG A 115 7.54 -12.98 -10.68
CA ARG A 115 8.39 -13.52 -9.61
C ARG A 115 7.59 -14.27 -8.54
N LEU A 116 6.40 -13.78 -8.18
CA LEU A 116 5.49 -14.47 -7.26
C LEU A 116 5.06 -15.82 -7.82
N LYS A 117 4.62 -15.85 -9.09
CA LYS A 117 4.20 -17.11 -9.78
C LYS A 117 5.36 -18.11 -9.93
N GLU A 118 6.59 -17.63 -10.18
CA GLU A 118 7.79 -18.47 -10.16
C GLU A 118 8.02 -19.11 -8.78
N LEU A 119 7.90 -18.32 -7.72
CA LEU A 119 8.08 -18.82 -6.35
C LEU A 119 6.95 -19.77 -5.95
N GLU A 120 5.72 -19.52 -6.36
CA GLU A 120 4.58 -20.44 -6.16
C GLU A 120 4.82 -21.78 -6.86
N ALA A 121 5.32 -21.77 -8.10
CA ALA A 121 5.65 -22.98 -8.84
C ALA A 121 6.82 -23.74 -8.18
N LEU A 122 7.90 -23.04 -7.82
CA LEU A 122 9.06 -23.64 -7.17
C LEU A 122 8.76 -24.27 -5.80
N LEU A 123 7.86 -23.66 -5.03
CA LEU A 123 7.49 -24.13 -3.68
C LEU A 123 6.25 -25.04 -3.71
N GLY A 124 5.37 -24.90 -4.71
CA GLY A 124 4.13 -25.69 -4.87
C GLY A 124 4.37 -27.11 -5.40
N ASP A 125 5.37 -27.30 -6.26
CA ASP A 125 5.79 -28.63 -6.75
C ASP A 125 6.50 -29.48 -5.66
N GLN A 126 6.75 -28.88 -4.50
CA GLN A 126 7.35 -29.57 -3.35
C GLN A 126 6.28 -30.28 -2.51
N GLY A 127 5.69 -31.35 -3.02
CA GLY A 127 5.21 -32.43 -2.16
C GLY A 127 6.36 -32.88 -1.26
N ALA A 128 6.09 -33.28 -0.02
CA ALA A 128 7.03 -33.49 1.09
C ALA A 128 8.34 -34.29 0.81
N ASP A 129 8.55 -34.76 -0.42
CA ASP A 129 9.65 -35.65 -0.83
C ASP A 129 10.40 -35.21 -2.10
N ALA A 130 10.20 -34.00 -2.63
CA ALA A 130 10.92 -33.57 -3.83
C ALA A 130 12.32 -33.06 -3.47
N GLU A 131 13.36 -33.76 -3.89
CA GLU A 131 14.78 -33.37 -3.84
C GLU A 131 15.05 -32.15 -4.75
N THR A 132 14.66 -30.96 -4.31
CA THR A 132 14.90 -29.71 -5.07
C THR A 132 16.35 -29.23 -4.99
N GLY A 133 17.24 -29.95 -4.33
CA GLY A 133 18.65 -29.55 -4.17
C GLY A 133 18.87 -28.28 -3.35
N LEU A 134 17.79 -27.62 -2.88
CA LEU A 134 17.88 -26.40 -2.06
C LEU A 134 18.03 -26.74 -0.58
N THR A 135 18.87 -25.99 0.10
CA THR A 135 19.01 -26.13 1.55
C THR A 135 17.75 -25.65 2.28
N LYS A 136 17.48 -26.21 3.49
CA LYS A 136 16.34 -25.75 4.34
C LYS A 136 16.35 -24.25 4.59
N LYS A 137 17.52 -23.62 4.66
CA LYS A 137 17.68 -22.18 4.85
C LYS A 137 17.25 -21.39 3.61
N GLU A 138 17.53 -21.89 2.43
CA GLU A 138 17.14 -21.29 1.15
C GLU A 138 15.62 -21.40 0.97
N ASN A 139 15.05 -22.56 1.21
CA ASN A 139 13.58 -22.76 1.17
C ASN A 139 12.87 -21.80 2.10
N LEU A 140 13.32 -21.66 3.35
CA LEU A 140 12.73 -20.71 4.29
C LEU A 140 12.84 -19.25 3.83
N LYS A 141 13.93 -18.89 3.13
CA LYS A 141 14.12 -17.54 2.58
C LYS A 141 13.15 -17.28 1.42
N LEU A 142 13.01 -18.23 0.49
CA LEU A 142 12.09 -18.16 -0.64
C LEU A 142 10.63 -18.12 -0.17
N ASP A 143 10.26 -18.95 0.82
CA ASP A 143 8.92 -18.95 1.40
C ASP A 143 8.58 -17.59 2.03
N ARG A 144 9.49 -16.98 2.78
CA ARG A 144 9.29 -15.62 3.33
C ARG A 144 9.15 -14.55 2.23
N GLU A 145 9.90 -14.68 1.14
CA GLU A 145 9.79 -13.79 -0.02
C GLU A 145 8.43 -13.97 -0.70
N MET A 146 8.00 -15.20 -0.95
CA MET A 146 6.69 -15.54 -1.51
C MET A 146 5.56 -14.99 -0.64
N GLN A 147 5.56 -15.27 0.66
CA GLN A 147 4.52 -14.75 1.58
C GLN A 147 4.45 -13.22 1.60
N LYS A 148 5.57 -12.54 1.47
CA LYS A 148 5.61 -11.07 1.40
C LYS A 148 5.01 -10.55 0.11
N LEU A 149 5.31 -11.19 -1.02
CA LEU A 149 4.75 -10.83 -2.33
C LEU A 149 3.26 -11.18 -2.40
N GLU A 150 2.86 -12.36 -1.90
CA GLU A 150 1.46 -12.81 -1.85
C GLU A 150 0.59 -11.84 -1.06
N LYS A 151 1.04 -11.38 0.12
CA LYS A 151 0.32 -10.37 0.89
C LYS A 151 0.13 -9.05 0.16
N ALA A 152 1.08 -8.66 -0.69
CA ALA A 152 1.02 -7.37 -1.38
C ALA A 152 0.32 -7.43 -2.74
N LEU A 153 0.46 -8.54 -3.47
CA LEU A 153 0.09 -8.67 -4.87
C LEU A 153 -0.86 -9.84 -5.16
N GLY A 154 -1.09 -10.74 -4.19
CA GLY A 154 -1.89 -11.94 -4.39
C GLY A 154 -3.30 -11.66 -4.93
N GLY A 155 -3.94 -10.60 -4.46
CA GLY A 155 -5.29 -10.23 -4.92
C GLY A 155 -5.35 -9.63 -6.34
N ILE A 156 -4.22 -9.29 -6.95
CA ILE A 156 -4.15 -8.72 -8.30
C ILE A 156 -3.31 -9.56 -9.28
N LYS A 157 -2.86 -10.74 -8.86
CA LYS A 157 -1.95 -11.57 -9.66
C LYS A 157 -2.52 -12.00 -11.02
N ASP A 158 -3.83 -12.11 -11.13
CA ASP A 158 -4.52 -12.54 -12.35
C ASP A 158 -5.28 -11.40 -13.06
N MET A 159 -5.13 -10.15 -12.59
CA MET A 159 -5.84 -9.00 -13.14
C MET A 159 -5.46 -8.68 -14.60
N GLY A 160 -4.24 -8.95 -15.00
CA GLY A 160 -3.78 -8.81 -16.39
C GLY A 160 -3.66 -7.37 -16.92
N GLY A 161 -4.12 -6.36 -16.20
CA GLY A 161 -4.10 -4.97 -16.66
C GLY A 161 -4.74 -3.99 -15.69
N LYS A 162 -5.16 -2.83 -16.19
CA LYS A 162 -5.86 -1.82 -15.40
C LYS A 162 -7.28 -2.29 -15.05
N PRO A 163 -7.80 -1.96 -13.87
CA PRO A 163 -9.22 -2.14 -13.56
C PRO A 163 -10.05 -1.07 -14.26
N ASP A 164 -11.32 -1.37 -14.47
CA ASP A 164 -12.30 -0.47 -15.09
C ASP A 164 -13.06 0.36 -14.04
N LEU A 165 -13.06 -0.11 -12.79
CA LEU A 165 -13.61 0.60 -11.62
C LEU A 165 -12.79 0.25 -10.37
N MET A 166 -12.66 1.20 -9.47
CA MET A 166 -12.01 1.00 -8.17
C MET A 166 -12.99 1.32 -7.03
N PHE A 167 -13.21 0.36 -6.14
CA PHE A 167 -13.95 0.54 -4.90
C PHE A 167 -12.99 0.71 -3.73
N VAL A 168 -13.10 1.81 -2.99
CA VAL A 168 -12.13 2.20 -1.95
C VAL A 168 -12.81 2.38 -0.60
N ILE A 169 -12.21 1.82 0.44
CA ILE A 169 -12.57 2.05 1.84
C ILE A 169 -11.48 2.88 2.49
N ASP A 170 -11.86 4.06 3.06
CA ASP A 170 -10.96 5.05 3.67
C ASP A 170 -10.08 5.79 2.65
N THR A 171 -10.61 6.90 2.12
CA THR A 171 -9.90 7.72 1.12
C THR A 171 -8.66 8.43 1.66
N ASN A 172 -8.57 8.68 2.97
CA ASN A 172 -7.40 9.31 3.58
C ASN A 172 -6.20 8.37 3.57
N LYS A 173 -6.44 7.10 3.86
CA LYS A 173 -5.39 6.08 3.88
C LYS A 173 -4.98 5.67 2.48
N GLU A 174 -5.94 5.54 1.58
CA GLU A 174 -5.74 5.09 0.19
C GLU A 174 -5.54 6.25 -0.80
N ASN A 175 -5.10 7.41 -0.33
CA ASN A 175 -4.91 8.61 -1.14
C ASN A 175 -3.98 8.38 -2.36
N ILE A 176 -2.97 7.51 -2.23
CA ILE A 176 -2.06 7.17 -3.33
C ILE A 176 -2.81 6.39 -4.42
N ALA A 177 -3.62 5.41 -4.02
CA ALA A 177 -4.43 4.61 -4.94
C ALA A 177 -5.40 5.49 -5.74
N ILE A 178 -6.09 6.41 -5.06
CA ILE A 178 -7.04 7.35 -5.68
C ILE A 178 -6.33 8.28 -6.67
N LYS A 179 -5.16 8.82 -6.32
CA LYS A 179 -4.37 9.66 -7.23
C LYS A 179 -3.91 8.91 -8.47
N GLU A 180 -3.54 7.63 -8.32
CA GLU A 180 -3.17 6.78 -9.45
C GLU A 180 -4.37 6.47 -10.34
N ALA A 181 -5.54 6.13 -9.75
CA ALA A 181 -6.78 5.90 -10.49
C ALA A 181 -7.18 7.11 -11.32
N ARG A 182 -7.21 8.30 -10.72
CA ARG A 182 -7.50 9.56 -11.41
C ARG A 182 -6.54 9.85 -12.57
N ARG A 183 -5.25 9.60 -12.36
CA ARG A 183 -4.25 9.80 -13.42
C ARG A 183 -4.50 8.89 -14.62
N LEU A 184 -5.11 7.74 -14.40
CA LEU A 184 -5.41 6.74 -15.42
C LEU A 184 -6.85 6.84 -15.95
N GLY A 185 -7.67 7.75 -15.41
CA GLY A 185 -9.08 7.92 -15.76
C GLY A 185 -9.96 6.75 -15.30
N ILE A 186 -9.60 6.08 -14.21
CA ILE A 186 -10.38 4.97 -13.63
C ILE A 186 -11.39 5.58 -12.65
N PRO A 187 -12.71 5.34 -12.80
CA PRO A 187 -13.73 5.82 -11.89
C PRO A 187 -13.55 5.20 -10.48
N VAL A 188 -13.74 6.03 -9.46
CA VAL A 188 -13.56 5.68 -8.05
C VAL A 188 -14.89 5.78 -7.30
N VAL A 189 -15.36 4.65 -6.80
CA VAL A 189 -16.41 4.56 -5.78
C VAL A 189 -15.72 4.52 -4.42
N ALA A 190 -16.06 5.40 -3.51
CA ALA A 190 -15.42 5.41 -2.20
C ALA A 190 -16.37 5.63 -1.04
N ILE A 191 -16.13 4.91 0.05
CA ILE A 191 -16.76 5.17 1.34
C ILE A 191 -16.06 6.36 1.99
N LEU A 192 -16.83 7.36 2.39
CA LEU A 192 -16.35 8.62 2.93
C LEU A 192 -16.85 8.81 4.36
N ASP A 193 -15.94 8.78 5.31
CA ASP A 193 -16.23 9.20 6.68
C ASP A 193 -16.10 10.72 6.81
N THR A 194 -16.50 11.28 7.94
CA THR A 194 -16.55 12.72 8.20
C THR A 194 -15.19 13.44 8.16
N ASN A 195 -14.08 12.72 8.18
CA ASN A 195 -12.70 13.23 8.06
C ASN A 195 -12.17 13.23 6.61
N CYS A 196 -12.95 12.72 5.64
CA CYS A 196 -12.54 12.56 4.24
C CYS A 196 -12.81 13.82 3.40
N ASP A 197 -12.23 13.89 2.20
CA ASP A 197 -12.55 14.90 1.19
C ASP A 197 -13.50 14.28 0.15
N PRO A 198 -14.76 14.75 0.03
CA PRO A 198 -15.70 14.21 -0.95
C PRO A 198 -15.24 14.37 -2.39
N ALA A 199 -14.43 15.39 -2.67
CA ALA A 199 -13.83 15.57 -3.97
C ALA A 199 -12.80 14.48 -4.32
N ALA A 200 -12.46 13.57 -3.42
CA ALA A 200 -11.53 12.46 -3.68
C ALA A 200 -12.18 11.30 -4.47
N ALA A 201 -13.47 11.17 -4.52
CA ALA A 201 -14.20 10.11 -5.22
C ALA A 201 -15.09 10.67 -6.32
N ASP A 202 -15.27 9.89 -7.40
CA ASP A 202 -16.22 10.21 -8.45
C ASP A 202 -17.66 9.87 -8.00
N MET A 203 -17.78 8.77 -7.25
CA MET A 203 -19.03 8.33 -6.62
C MET A 203 -18.83 8.24 -5.10
N PRO A 204 -19.09 9.33 -4.38
CA PRO A 204 -18.93 9.38 -2.92
C PRO A 204 -20.10 8.69 -2.22
N ILE A 205 -19.81 7.82 -1.26
CA ILE A 205 -20.80 7.17 -0.40
C ILE A 205 -20.50 7.60 1.05
N PRO A 206 -21.24 8.55 1.62
CA PRO A 206 -21.05 8.94 3.01
C PRO A 206 -21.36 7.78 3.94
N GLY A 207 -20.43 7.40 4.81
CA GLY A 207 -20.60 6.26 5.68
C GLY A 207 -19.38 5.96 6.53
N ASN A 208 -19.57 5.16 7.57
CA ASN A 208 -18.54 4.76 8.52
C ASN A 208 -17.52 3.82 7.86
N ASP A 209 -16.25 4.18 7.94
CA ASP A 209 -15.13 3.40 7.42
C ASP A 209 -14.33 2.65 8.50
N ASP A 210 -14.78 2.73 9.79
CA ASP A 210 -14.12 2.08 10.93
C ASP A 210 -14.85 0.84 11.44
N ALA A 211 -16.19 0.84 11.36
CA ALA A 211 -17.01 -0.23 11.89
C ALA A 211 -16.95 -1.48 11.00
N ALA A 212 -16.49 -2.61 11.53
CA ALA A 212 -16.36 -3.86 10.78
C ALA A 212 -17.70 -4.31 10.13
N ARG A 213 -18.85 -4.12 10.83
CA ARG A 213 -20.17 -4.47 10.29
C ARG A 213 -20.56 -3.57 9.11
N ALA A 214 -20.25 -2.26 9.17
CA ALA A 214 -20.54 -1.34 8.08
C ALA A 214 -19.68 -1.68 6.86
N ILE A 215 -18.39 -1.92 7.07
CA ILE A 215 -17.44 -2.33 6.01
C ILE A 215 -17.89 -3.64 5.35
N GLN A 216 -18.29 -4.63 6.16
CA GLN A 216 -18.78 -5.90 5.64
C GLN A 216 -20.03 -5.70 4.79
N LEU A 217 -21.00 -4.92 5.25
CA LEU A 217 -22.23 -4.61 4.50
C LEU A 217 -21.91 -3.96 3.14
N TYR A 218 -21.03 -2.95 3.09
CA TYR A 218 -20.62 -2.34 1.82
C TYR A 218 -19.98 -3.34 0.88
N CYS A 219 -19.05 -4.15 1.40
CA CYS A 219 -18.36 -5.17 0.61
C CYS A 219 -19.34 -6.22 0.05
N GLU A 220 -20.31 -6.65 0.85
CA GLU A 220 -21.37 -7.60 0.43
C GLU A 220 -22.24 -6.99 -0.68
N LEU A 221 -22.76 -5.78 -0.48
CA LEU A 221 -23.59 -5.11 -1.48
C LEU A 221 -22.84 -4.87 -2.80
N MET A 222 -21.58 -4.47 -2.73
CA MET A 222 -20.75 -4.30 -3.94
C MET A 222 -20.50 -5.63 -4.65
N ALA A 223 -20.22 -6.70 -3.92
CA ALA A 223 -20.04 -8.01 -4.52
C ALA A 223 -21.33 -8.56 -5.14
N ASP A 224 -22.47 -8.33 -4.50
CA ASP A 224 -23.78 -8.73 -5.04
C ASP A 224 -24.12 -7.95 -6.33
N ALA A 225 -23.82 -6.65 -6.39
CA ALA A 225 -23.98 -5.85 -7.60
C ALA A 225 -23.09 -6.34 -8.77
N VAL A 226 -21.84 -6.76 -8.45
CA VAL A 226 -20.95 -7.37 -9.45
C VAL A 226 -21.52 -8.70 -9.96
N LEU A 227 -21.97 -9.58 -9.05
CA LEU A 227 -22.57 -10.87 -9.43
C LEU A 227 -23.82 -10.71 -10.29
N ASP A 228 -24.70 -9.75 -9.95
CA ASP A 228 -25.86 -9.43 -10.76
C ASP A 228 -25.47 -8.95 -12.17
N GLY A 229 -24.47 -8.08 -12.29
CA GLY A 229 -23.96 -7.64 -13.57
C GLY A 229 -23.36 -8.78 -14.39
N MET A 230 -22.57 -9.66 -13.77
CA MET A 230 -22.01 -10.84 -14.43
C MET A 230 -23.11 -11.81 -14.92
N THR A 231 -24.15 -12.00 -14.13
CA THR A 231 -25.29 -12.85 -14.50
C THR A 231 -26.05 -12.24 -15.68
N GLU A 232 -26.21 -10.92 -15.72
CA GLU A 232 -26.82 -10.21 -16.85
C GLU A 232 -26.00 -10.35 -18.14
N ALA A 233 -24.66 -10.24 -18.02
CA ALA A 233 -23.75 -10.47 -19.14
C ALA A 233 -23.88 -11.88 -19.71
N GLN A 234 -23.92 -12.90 -18.85
CA GLN A 234 -24.06 -14.30 -19.25
C GLN A 234 -25.44 -14.57 -19.89
N ALA A 235 -26.51 -14.01 -19.33
CA ALA A 235 -27.85 -14.13 -19.91
C ALA A 235 -27.94 -13.47 -21.30
N SER A 236 -27.25 -12.34 -21.51
CA SER A 236 -27.20 -11.65 -22.80
C SER A 236 -26.41 -12.41 -23.87
N LEU A 237 -25.42 -13.23 -23.44
CA LEU A 237 -24.63 -14.09 -24.33
C LEU A 237 -25.35 -15.41 -24.68
N GLY A 238 -26.55 -15.65 -24.15
CA GLY A 238 -27.31 -16.89 -24.39
C GLY A 238 -26.66 -18.14 -23.77
N GLN A 239 -25.71 -17.98 -22.89
CA GLN A 239 -25.12 -19.08 -22.13
C GLN A 239 -26.02 -19.40 -20.93
N ASP A 240 -26.82 -20.43 -21.06
CA ASP A 240 -27.60 -20.96 -19.94
C ASP A 240 -26.68 -21.75 -18.99
N ILE A 241 -26.41 -21.20 -17.84
CA ILE A 241 -25.55 -21.79 -16.78
C ILE A 241 -26.25 -23.00 -16.13
N GLY A 242 -27.53 -23.22 -16.44
CA GLY A 242 -28.36 -24.29 -15.88
C GLY A 242 -28.55 -25.51 -16.80
N ALA A 243 -28.11 -25.44 -18.04
CA ALA A 243 -28.15 -26.60 -18.91
C ALA A 243 -27.05 -27.59 -18.47
N SER A 244 -27.44 -28.61 -17.71
CA SER A 244 -26.60 -29.77 -17.48
C SER A 244 -26.17 -30.34 -18.86
N GLU A 245 -24.87 -30.37 -19.11
CA GLU A 245 -24.33 -31.12 -20.24
C GLU A 245 -24.87 -32.56 -20.19
N HIS A 246 -25.75 -32.88 -21.11
CA HIS A 246 -26.02 -34.28 -21.44
C HIS A 246 -24.68 -34.84 -21.93
N ILE A 247 -24.03 -35.61 -21.08
CA ILE A 247 -22.93 -36.46 -21.49
C ILE A 247 -23.50 -37.45 -22.46
N GLU A 248 -23.42 -37.16 -23.77
CA GLU A 248 -23.58 -38.17 -24.79
C GLU A 248 -22.43 -39.16 -24.65
N GLU A 249 -22.79 -40.34 -24.18
CA GLU A 249 -21.95 -41.51 -24.15
C GLU A 249 -21.53 -41.84 -25.60
N VAL A 250 -20.38 -41.33 -26.04
CA VAL A 250 -19.78 -41.71 -27.32
C VAL A 250 -19.24 -43.11 -27.15
N MET A 251 -20.06 -44.08 -27.56
CA MET A 251 -19.66 -45.45 -27.76
C MET A 251 -18.41 -45.50 -28.65
N LEU A 252 -17.36 -46.07 -28.12
CA LEU A 252 -16.17 -46.50 -28.83
C LEU A 252 -16.54 -47.40 -30.03
N GLN A 253 -16.37 -46.90 -31.24
CA GLN A 253 -16.21 -47.71 -32.42
C GLN A 253 -14.97 -47.26 -33.18
N THR A 254 -13.91 -48.02 -33.03
CA THR A 254 -12.82 -48.09 -34.01
C THR A 254 -13.28 -48.80 -35.26
N PRO A 255 -12.88 -48.34 -36.48
CA PRO A 255 -12.00 -49.18 -37.27
C PRO A 255 -10.93 -48.43 -38.11
N VAL A 256 -9.74 -48.95 -38.00
CA VAL A 256 -8.78 -49.36 -39.07
C VAL A 256 -8.71 -48.58 -40.39
N ALA A 257 -7.54 -48.00 -40.60
CA ALA A 257 -6.67 -47.86 -41.79
C ALA A 257 -7.26 -47.64 -43.19
N ALA A 258 -6.75 -46.60 -43.88
CA ALA A 258 -5.92 -46.74 -45.10
C ALA A 258 -5.54 -45.42 -45.76
N ALA A 259 -4.24 -45.30 -46.07
CA ALA A 259 -3.64 -44.68 -47.27
C ALA A 259 -3.64 -43.15 -47.46
N ALA A 260 -2.45 -42.61 -47.41
CA ALA A 260 -2.00 -41.41 -48.12
C ALA A 260 -2.01 -41.60 -49.67
N PRO A 261 -1.93 -40.54 -50.50
CA PRO A 261 -0.64 -39.88 -50.78
C PRO A 261 -0.67 -38.33 -50.96
N GLU A 262 0.49 -37.76 -50.75
CA GLU A 262 0.99 -36.48 -51.28
C GLU A 262 0.97 -36.41 -52.83
N PRO A 263 1.19 -35.26 -53.53
CA PRO A 263 2.19 -34.25 -53.23
C PRO A 263 1.83 -32.78 -53.59
N ALA A 264 2.73 -31.88 -53.19
CA ALA A 264 2.85 -30.48 -53.59
C ALA A 264 3.16 -30.25 -55.08
N PRO A 265 3.07 -29.01 -55.64
CA PRO A 265 4.23 -28.09 -55.63
C PRO A 265 3.87 -26.58 -55.46
N ALA A 266 4.66 -25.83 -54.78
CA ALA A 266 5.81 -24.93 -55.11
C ALA A 266 5.51 -23.62 -55.89
N ALA A 267 6.15 -22.60 -55.35
CA ALA A 267 6.58 -21.32 -55.96
C ALA A 267 5.53 -20.19 -55.92
N GLU A 268 5.77 -18.95 -55.50
CA GLU A 268 6.92 -18.07 -55.77
C GLU A 268 6.95 -16.87 -54.79
N LYS A 269 8.14 -16.44 -54.43
CA LYS A 269 8.48 -15.06 -53.94
C LYS A 269 8.64 -14.15 -55.15
N PRO A 270 8.60 -12.81 -55.06
CA PRO A 270 9.64 -12.02 -54.34
C PRO A 270 9.19 -10.72 -53.65
N ALA A 271 10.06 -10.26 -52.76
CA ALA A 271 10.14 -8.90 -52.27
C ALA A 271 10.59 -7.90 -53.36
N PRO A 272 10.42 -6.58 -53.18
CA PRO A 272 11.56 -5.85 -52.63
C PRO A 272 11.24 -4.65 -51.69
N THR A 273 12.17 -4.43 -50.79
CA THR A 273 12.47 -3.18 -50.08
C THR A 273 12.78 -2.04 -51.03
N PRO A 274 12.55 -0.76 -50.65
CA PRO A 274 13.70 0.11 -50.48
C PRO A 274 13.72 1.02 -49.24
N GLU A 275 14.89 1.08 -48.66
CA GLU A 275 15.49 2.21 -47.92
C GLU A 275 15.81 3.38 -48.91
N PRO A 276 16.34 4.57 -48.51
CA PRO A 276 16.65 5.13 -47.18
C PRO A 276 16.29 6.62 -46.95
N ALA A 277 16.69 7.07 -45.76
CA ALA A 277 16.69 8.38 -45.13
C ALA A 277 17.01 9.62 -46.04
N PRO A 278 16.82 10.87 -45.51
CA PRO A 278 17.94 11.48 -44.80
C PRO A 278 17.61 12.28 -43.53
N ALA A 279 18.66 12.40 -42.75
CA ALA A 279 18.81 13.18 -41.55
C ALA A 279 18.69 14.69 -41.77
N VAL A 280 18.13 15.41 -40.80
CA VAL A 280 18.40 16.85 -40.60
C VAL A 280 18.51 17.15 -39.10
N GLU A 281 19.72 17.50 -38.73
CA GLU A 281 20.24 18.48 -37.77
C GLU A 281 19.51 18.83 -36.48
N LYS A 282 20.28 18.66 -35.40
CA LYS A 282 20.20 19.38 -34.14
C LYS A 282 20.54 20.87 -34.31
N PRO A 283 20.01 21.75 -33.48
CA PRO A 283 20.86 22.68 -32.76
C PRO A 283 20.79 22.58 -31.24
N ALA A 284 21.94 22.69 -30.64
CA ALA A 284 22.19 22.87 -29.21
C ALA A 284 22.28 24.39 -28.90
N PRO A 285 22.66 24.77 -27.65
CA PRO A 285 21.76 25.13 -26.57
C PRO A 285 21.86 26.64 -26.22
N ALA A 286 20.84 27.21 -25.61
CA ALA A 286 20.93 28.57 -25.06
C ALA A 286 20.37 28.70 -23.64
N ALA A 287 21.29 29.13 -22.77
CA ALA A 287 21.17 30.09 -21.68
C ALA A 287 20.28 29.78 -20.46
N LYS A 288 21.02 29.59 -19.37
CA LYS A 288 20.66 29.78 -17.97
C LYS A 288 19.78 31.01 -17.73
N LYS A 289 18.65 30.82 -17.03
CA LYS A 289 17.99 31.87 -16.29
C LYS A 289 17.90 31.47 -14.80
N THR A 290 18.45 32.35 -14.00
CA THR A 290 18.56 32.37 -12.55
C THR A 290 17.20 32.32 -11.86
N LYS A 291 17.09 31.46 -10.80
CA LYS A 291 15.99 31.46 -9.83
C LYS A 291 16.06 32.70 -8.93
N PRO A 292 14.93 33.32 -8.60
CA PRO A 292 14.85 34.20 -7.44
C PRO A 292 14.64 33.40 -6.16
N ALA A 293 15.32 33.80 -5.10
CA ALA A 293 15.26 33.25 -3.77
C ALA A 293 13.85 33.42 -3.17
N ALA A 294 13.23 32.31 -2.75
CA ALA A 294 12.02 32.33 -1.95
C ALA A 294 12.38 32.35 -0.45
N LYS A 295 11.83 33.34 0.24
CA LYS A 295 11.94 33.60 1.67
C LYS A 295 11.48 32.38 2.48
N LYS A 296 12.31 31.95 3.42
CA LYS A 296 11.96 31.01 4.47
C LYS A 296 10.81 31.60 5.31
N LYS A 297 9.65 30.96 5.29
CA LYS A 297 8.63 31.12 6.32
C LYS A 297 8.99 30.22 7.50
N ALA A 298 8.93 30.79 8.67
CA ALA A 298 9.17 30.14 9.95
C ALA A 298 8.20 28.98 10.17
N ALA A 299 8.71 27.87 10.67
CA ALA A 299 7.95 26.70 11.09
C ALA A 299 7.29 26.95 12.46
N PRO A 300 6.07 26.42 12.71
CA PRO A 300 5.38 26.66 13.98
C PRO A 300 5.79 25.63 15.05
N ALA A 301 5.86 26.10 16.21
CA ALA A 301 5.82 25.62 17.61
C ALA A 301 5.61 24.12 17.97
N ALA A 302 6.02 23.15 17.13
CA ALA A 302 6.10 21.73 17.49
C ALA A 302 7.42 21.36 18.20
N ASP A 303 8.46 22.19 18.04
CA ASP A 303 9.82 21.92 18.54
C ASP A 303 9.95 22.05 20.07
N ALA A 304 9.15 22.89 20.72
CA ALA A 304 9.30 23.18 22.14
C ALA A 304 8.87 22.05 23.10
N LYS A 305 7.97 21.16 22.69
CA LYS A 305 7.55 20.02 23.52
C LYS A 305 8.51 18.82 23.43
N GLU A 306 9.12 18.58 22.26
CA GLU A 306 10.13 17.53 22.08
C GLU A 306 11.49 17.93 22.70
N GLU A 307 11.85 19.20 22.68
CA GLU A 307 13.05 19.71 23.37
C GLU A 307 13.01 19.41 24.88
N SER A 308 11.87 19.53 25.52
CA SER A 308 11.69 19.23 26.94
C SER A 308 11.84 17.73 27.27
N GLU A 309 11.51 16.83 26.36
CA GLU A 309 11.60 15.37 26.57
C GLU A 309 13.06 14.88 26.57
N TYR A 310 13.86 15.32 25.60
CA TYR A 310 15.28 14.94 25.51
C TYR A 310 16.08 15.47 26.70
N LEU A 311 15.84 16.70 27.12
CA LEU A 311 16.47 17.29 28.31
C LEU A 311 16.09 16.52 29.58
N ARG A 312 14.82 16.17 29.75
CA ARG A 312 14.36 15.40 30.91
C ARG A 312 15.04 14.03 30.99
N VAL A 313 15.08 13.29 29.88
CA VAL A 313 15.71 11.97 29.83
C VAL A 313 17.24 12.07 30.06
N THR A 314 17.89 13.11 29.57
CA THR A 314 19.32 13.30 29.77
C THR A 314 19.66 13.64 31.23
N ARG A 315 18.80 14.38 31.92
CA ARG A 315 18.93 14.68 33.35
C ARG A 315 18.81 13.47 34.27
N GLU A 316 18.18 12.39 33.82
CA GLU A 316 18.14 11.11 34.58
C GLU A 316 19.52 10.47 34.69
N TYR A 317 20.45 10.78 33.77
CA TYR A 317 21.82 10.25 33.76
C TYR A 317 22.88 11.26 34.17
N ASP A 318 22.56 12.53 34.08
CA ASP A 318 23.46 13.62 34.42
C ASP A 318 22.66 14.80 35.03
N ALA A 319 22.93 15.15 36.29
CA ALA A 319 22.24 16.24 36.97
C ALA A 319 22.66 17.62 36.43
N ASP A 320 23.89 17.76 35.94
CA ASP A 320 24.49 19.03 35.47
C ASP A 320 24.46 19.13 33.93
N VAL A 321 23.35 18.75 33.30
CA VAL A 321 23.17 18.82 31.85
C VAL A 321 23.11 20.25 31.36
N ASP A 322 23.98 20.59 30.40
CA ASP A 322 23.90 21.85 29.67
C ASP A 322 22.79 21.76 28.58
N PRO A 323 21.70 22.55 28.69
CA PRO A 323 20.59 22.52 27.75
C PRO A 323 21.00 22.92 26.33
N GLU A 324 22.01 23.79 26.17
CA GLU A 324 22.46 24.23 24.85
C GLU A 324 23.17 23.12 24.09
N VAL A 325 23.95 22.30 24.78
CA VAL A 325 24.66 21.16 24.18
C VAL A 325 23.66 20.10 23.69
N VAL A 326 22.63 19.81 24.49
CA VAL A 326 21.57 18.87 24.07
C VAL A 326 20.83 19.36 22.83
N LEU A 327 20.51 20.66 22.75
CA LEU A 327 19.90 21.28 21.58
C LEU A 327 20.80 21.21 20.34
N LYS A 328 22.09 21.44 20.50
CA LYS A 328 23.06 21.35 19.39
C LYS A 328 23.22 19.92 18.88
N ILE A 329 23.25 18.92 19.77
CA ILE A 329 23.25 17.49 19.40
C ILE A 329 21.93 17.13 18.69
N GLN A 330 20.80 17.60 19.17
CA GLN A 330 19.51 17.40 18.51
C GLN A 330 19.48 17.99 17.10
N LYS A 331 19.99 19.21 16.93
CA LYS A 331 20.13 19.84 15.59
C LYS A 331 21.06 19.08 14.68
N HIS A 332 22.15 18.55 15.22
CA HIS A 332 23.11 17.72 14.48
C HIS A 332 22.46 16.41 13.97
N LEU A 333 21.64 15.78 14.80
CA LEU A 333 20.92 14.56 14.46
C LEU A 333 19.72 14.78 13.55
N GLY A 334 19.13 15.97 13.53
CA GLY A 334 18.08 16.48 12.64
C GLY A 334 17.19 15.42 11.98
N ALA A 335 17.49 15.10 10.72
CA ALA A 335 16.71 14.15 9.94
C ALA A 335 16.70 12.70 10.50
N SER A 336 17.72 12.32 11.27
CA SER A 336 17.78 10.98 11.89
C SER A 336 16.76 10.81 13.01
N LEU A 337 16.30 11.89 13.64
CA LEU A 337 15.31 11.86 14.72
C LEU A 337 13.86 11.78 14.23
N SER A 338 13.61 12.04 12.94
CA SER A 338 12.27 11.96 12.36
C SER A 338 11.78 10.53 12.13
N ASN A 339 12.68 9.56 12.13
CA ASN A 339 12.35 8.15 11.94
C ASN A 339 12.32 7.42 13.29
N ARG A 340 11.24 6.71 13.61
CA ARG A 340 11.02 6.08 14.91
C ARG A 340 12.15 5.11 15.30
N ASP A 341 12.67 4.33 14.36
CA ASP A 341 13.74 3.37 14.61
C ASP A 341 15.10 4.05 14.82
N SER A 342 15.35 5.17 14.12
CA SER A 342 16.61 5.94 14.26
C SER A 342 16.66 6.84 15.49
N LYS A 343 15.55 7.01 16.20
CA LYS A 343 15.43 7.80 17.44
C LYS A 343 16.13 7.13 18.63
N TYR A 344 16.29 5.81 18.57
CA TYR A 344 16.88 4.98 19.62
C TYR A 344 18.13 4.26 19.15
N VAL A 345 18.97 3.83 20.09
CA VAL A 345 20.20 3.06 19.84
C VAL A 345 20.03 1.64 20.34
N ALA A 346 20.23 0.66 19.47
CA ALA A 346 20.25 -0.76 19.80
C ALA A 346 21.67 -1.20 20.19
N CYS A 347 21.95 -1.24 21.47
CA CYS A 347 23.26 -1.66 21.99
C CYS A 347 23.59 -3.17 21.77
N SER A 348 22.61 -3.95 21.33
CA SER A 348 22.78 -5.37 20.94
C SER A 348 23.20 -5.56 19.48
N ASP A 349 23.13 -4.50 18.66
CA ASP A 349 23.47 -4.56 17.24
C ASP A 349 24.86 -3.97 16.99
N GLU A 350 25.83 -4.84 16.73
CA GLU A 350 27.22 -4.43 16.45
C GLU A 350 27.36 -3.58 15.18
N THR A 351 26.45 -3.72 14.22
CA THR A 351 26.47 -2.92 12.98
C THR A 351 26.07 -1.48 13.26
N GLU A 352 25.10 -1.26 14.15
CA GLU A 352 24.68 0.07 14.58
C GLU A 352 25.77 0.75 15.42
N LEU A 353 26.37 0.03 16.38
CA LEU A 353 27.49 0.55 17.17
C LEU A 353 28.69 0.90 16.28
N GLY A 354 28.99 0.08 15.27
CA GLY A 354 30.03 0.36 14.28
C GLY A 354 29.74 1.61 13.43
N THR A 355 28.45 1.90 13.16
CA THR A 355 28.04 3.11 12.46
C THR A 355 28.22 4.36 13.33
N ILE A 356 27.95 4.28 14.64
CA ILE A 356 28.20 5.36 15.61
C ILE A 356 29.70 5.65 15.72
N VAL A 357 30.52 4.62 15.79
CA VAL A 357 31.99 4.77 15.83
C VAL A 357 32.50 5.46 14.57
N LYS A 358 32.13 4.99 13.38
CA LYS A 358 32.57 5.57 12.09
C LYS A 358 32.00 6.97 11.84
N GLY A 359 30.77 7.22 12.27
CA GLY A 359 30.07 8.49 12.06
C GLY A 359 30.43 9.51 13.12
N PHE A 360 29.96 9.30 14.34
CA PHE A 360 30.05 10.28 15.43
C PHE A 360 31.44 10.33 16.06
N MET A 361 31.98 9.20 16.50
CA MET A 361 33.27 9.16 17.19
C MET A 361 34.44 9.59 16.28
N LYS A 362 34.49 9.11 15.04
CA LYS A 362 35.58 9.45 14.11
C LYS A 362 35.39 10.87 13.52
N LYS A 363 34.20 11.21 12.98
CA LYS A 363 34.01 12.46 12.22
C LYS A 363 33.82 13.70 13.11
N LYS A 364 33.21 13.54 14.31
CA LYS A 364 32.92 14.66 15.23
C LYS A 364 33.88 14.70 16.41
N MET A 365 34.23 13.55 16.98
CA MET A 365 35.10 13.48 18.13
C MET A 365 36.57 13.32 17.77
N GLY A 366 36.91 13.10 16.48
CA GLY A 366 38.30 12.97 16.01
C GLY A 366 39.07 11.75 16.59
N ILE A 367 38.34 10.67 16.94
CA ILE A 367 38.94 9.45 17.49
C ILE A 367 39.10 8.46 16.34
N ASP A 368 40.34 8.27 15.92
CA ASP A 368 40.68 7.36 14.82
C ASP A 368 40.83 5.89 15.27
N ASP A 369 41.12 5.67 16.55
CA ASP A 369 41.21 4.32 17.10
C ASP A 369 39.84 3.69 17.28
N LYS A 370 39.57 2.69 16.44
CA LYS A 370 38.29 2.01 16.37
C LYS A 370 38.00 1.14 17.61
N GLU A 371 39.04 0.54 18.21
CA GLU A 371 38.85 -0.34 19.35
C GLU A 371 38.59 0.46 20.62
N ALA A 372 39.34 1.52 20.87
CA ALA A 372 39.07 2.45 21.96
C ALA A 372 37.74 3.15 21.86
N ALA A 373 37.32 3.55 20.63
CA ALA A 373 35.99 4.14 20.40
C ALA A 373 34.86 3.13 20.67
N MET A 374 35.05 1.85 20.31
CA MET A 374 34.05 0.81 20.55
C MET A 374 33.89 0.48 22.03
N GLU A 375 35.00 0.46 22.80
CA GLU A 375 34.93 0.27 24.25
C GLU A 375 34.13 1.38 24.95
N LYS A 376 34.31 2.63 24.54
CA LYS A 376 33.59 3.78 25.11
C LYS A 376 32.10 3.73 24.75
N VAL A 377 31.77 3.37 23.51
CA VAL A 377 30.40 3.14 23.11
C VAL A 377 29.73 2.03 23.93
N LYS A 378 30.46 0.91 24.18
CA LYS A 378 29.95 -0.17 25.03
C LYS A 378 29.83 0.27 26.51
N ALA A 379 30.73 1.10 27.02
CA ALA A 379 30.63 1.65 28.37
C ALA A 379 29.36 2.52 28.55
N VAL A 380 29.05 3.38 27.59
CA VAL A 380 27.81 4.17 27.62
C VAL A 380 26.57 3.26 27.47
N CYS A 381 26.63 2.20 26.69
CA CYS A 381 25.59 1.19 26.64
C CYS A 381 25.31 0.54 27.99
N LEU A 382 26.38 0.29 28.82
CA LEU A 382 26.23 -0.24 30.17
C LEU A 382 25.63 0.79 31.12
N THR A 383 26.06 2.05 31.03
CA THR A 383 25.46 3.15 31.82
C THR A 383 23.95 3.29 31.57
N MET A 384 23.53 3.12 30.32
CA MET A 384 22.11 3.19 29.93
C MET A 384 21.38 1.83 30.01
N LYS A 385 21.94 0.81 30.68
CA LYS A 385 21.34 -0.53 30.81
C LYS A 385 19.95 -0.54 31.46
N PRO A 386 19.63 0.32 32.46
CA PRO A 386 18.29 0.34 33.05
C PRO A 386 17.18 0.72 32.07
N THR A 387 17.50 1.48 31.01
CA THR A 387 16.50 1.95 30.04
C THR A 387 16.45 1.04 28.83
N ARG A 388 15.28 0.42 28.57
CA ARG A 388 15.07 -0.50 27.44
C ARG A 388 15.25 0.20 26.08
N MET A 389 14.76 1.44 25.95
CA MET A 389 14.84 2.24 24.71
C MET A 389 15.82 3.39 24.91
N LYS A 390 17.05 3.25 24.48
CA LYS A 390 18.12 4.22 24.68
C LYS A 390 18.02 5.37 23.69
N ASN A 391 17.66 6.56 24.17
CA ASN A 391 17.51 7.74 23.34
C ASN A 391 18.83 8.14 22.70
N ARG A 392 18.87 8.35 21.38
CA ARG A 392 20.09 8.66 20.61
C ARG A 392 20.70 9.99 21.01
N VAL A 393 19.91 11.01 21.34
CA VAL A 393 20.41 12.32 21.78
C VAL A 393 21.15 12.18 23.11
N THR A 394 20.52 11.53 24.10
CA THR A 394 21.12 11.24 25.41
C THR A 394 22.39 10.39 25.27
N PHE A 395 22.36 9.39 24.40
CA PHE A 395 23.50 8.52 24.13
C PHE A 395 24.70 9.30 23.60
N TYR A 396 24.48 10.22 22.66
CA TYR A 396 25.54 11.03 22.08
C TYR A 396 26.05 12.10 23.06
N TYR A 397 25.16 12.65 23.90
CA TYR A 397 25.55 13.53 24.99
C TYR A 397 26.51 12.83 25.98
N LEU A 398 26.17 11.62 26.44
CA LEU A 398 27.00 10.84 27.35
C LEU A 398 28.34 10.43 26.72
N LEU A 399 28.38 10.14 25.41
CA LEU A 399 29.63 9.91 24.69
C LEU A 399 30.50 11.16 24.66
N ALA A 400 29.92 12.33 24.34
CA ALA A 400 30.64 13.61 24.32
C ALA A 400 31.17 13.98 25.71
N LYS A 401 30.39 13.71 26.76
CA LYS A 401 30.80 13.91 28.16
C LYS A 401 31.96 13.01 28.55
N ALA A 402 31.90 11.72 28.19
CA ALA A 402 32.98 10.76 28.47
C ALA A 402 34.30 11.13 27.78
N GLU A 403 34.29 11.88 26.69
CA GLU A 403 35.45 12.40 25.99
C GLU A 403 35.89 13.81 26.46
N GLY A 404 35.15 14.44 27.36
CA GLY A 404 35.42 15.82 27.76
C GLY A 404 35.24 16.87 26.64
N LYS A 405 34.51 16.52 25.56
CA LYS A 405 34.35 17.32 24.35
C LYS A 405 32.96 17.95 24.20
N LEU A 406 32.29 18.21 25.32
CA LEU A 406 30.99 18.92 25.31
C LEU A 406 31.06 20.30 24.68
N GLY A 407 32.22 20.96 24.76
CA GLY A 407 32.45 22.32 24.20
C GLY A 407 32.61 22.33 22.65
N GLU A 408 32.72 21.19 21.98
CA GLU A 408 32.79 21.13 20.53
C GLU A 408 31.39 21.15 19.84
N PHE A 409 30.34 21.14 20.66
CA PHE A 409 28.96 21.27 20.23
C PHE A 409 28.39 22.70 20.46
#